data_274410bf5b293f42f53ae58ecad579aa
#
_entry.id   274410bf5b293f42f53ae58ecad579aa
#
_cell.length_a   1.000
_cell.length_b   1.000
_cell.length_c   1.000
_cell.angle_alpha   90.00
_cell.angle_beta   90.00
_cell.angle_gamma   90.00
#
_symmetry.space_group_name_H-M   'P 1'
#
loop_
_entity.id
_entity.type
_entity.pdbx_description
1 polymer ?
#
loop_
_entity_poly.entity_id
_entity_poly.type
_entity_poly.pdbx_seq_one_letter_code
_entity_poly.pdbx_strand_id
1 'polypeptide(L)'
;MKNLDYEALKAECQKEWNEKGEKYAKAVNDMVAFAEVHGWDAYKGEDAVDEREGVTQLCEAVFELLKDANERGETEKFRADFPPSNVIFDKKLRKKLRDIDQICPLGGENVLFIASNDDGKTLYLLEGECVSEVADDVIAVGKSKRNEIYALLNQDEVWLIRGYDGKSGGELVARFSHELEIIYDEAEILPFNDGSKVLLTAHDGIFLISQSGAKLIHPIYEDEGEDEYELEIDMANATLSNDNALIVAGEQDSDHVLMDSEGERLGCIGAQSSYPHFCLFSADDTQLITNSCHFYNGVTIGVDRALLKRGLEVGFYDPDGGDEQNFTLIDDAMRVYAGVATRDFYILGDAYGYIKAVGKDGRKIWRHYLGGTIKSMALSEDGRVLFVGTYGGRLHKLRLGAGQDSHTIGNGNHKEEFRLIAFEDKIYRW
;
A
#
# COMPACT_ATOMS: atom_id res chain seq x y z
N MET A 1 -1.27 17.54 33.89
CA MET A 1 -1.41 19.01 33.70
C MET A 1 -2.77 19.43 34.22
N LYS A 2 -2.82 19.92 35.44
CA LYS A 2 -4.07 20.37 36.08
C LYS A 2 -4.25 21.85 35.79
N ASN A 3 -5.35 22.23 35.14
CA ASN A 3 -5.79 23.59 34.85
C ASN A 3 -4.93 24.43 33.88
N LEU A 4 -4.49 23.90 32.74
CA LEU A 4 -4.36 24.80 31.61
C LEU A 4 -5.77 25.20 31.17
N ASP A 5 -5.94 26.49 30.85
CA ASP A 5 -7.16 26.94 30.18
C ASP A 5 -7.18 26.27 28.77
N TYR A 6 -7.84 25.11 28.72
CA TYR A 6 -7.88 24.23 27.54
C TYR A 6 -8.35 25.01 26.30
N GLU A 7 -9.35 25.88 26.45
CA GLU A 7 -9.88 26.64 25.33
C GLU A 7 -8.91 27.72 24.84
N ALA A 8 -8.16 28.35 25.74
CA ALA A 8 -7.14 29.33 25.35
C ALA A 8 -5.96 28.64 24.61
N LEU A 9 -5.45 27.53 25.14
CA LEU A 9 -4.41 26.75 24.52
C LEU A 9 -4.87 26.23 23.13
N LYS A 10 -6.10 25.73 23.06
CA LYS A 10 -6.68 25.24 21.82
C LYS A 10 -6.75 26.34 20.77
N ALA A 11 -7.24 27.52 21.11
CA ALA A 11 -7.38 28.64 20.17
C ALA A 11 -6.03 29.14 19.63
N GLU A 12 -5.01 29.21 20.48
CA GLU A 12 -3.66 29.60 20.08
C GLU A 12 -3.03 28.57 19.15
N CYS A 13 -3.07 27.28 19.54
CA CYS A 13 -2.56 26.18 18.73
C CYS A 13 -3.29 26.06 17.38
N GLN A 14 -4.60 26.20 17.36
CA GLN A 14 -5.42 26.10 16.17
C GLN A 14 -5.03 27.16 15.12
N LYS A 15 -4.84 28.41 15.55
CA LYS A 15 -4.44 29.49 14.66
C LYS A 15 -3.09 29.20 14.01
N GLU A 16 -2.09 28.90 14.83
CA GLU A 16 -0.73 28.64 14.35
C GLU A 16 -0.67 27.40 13.43
N TRP A 17 -1.40 26.33 13.81
CA TRP A 17 -1.48 25.11 13.04
C TRP A 17 -2.03 25.32 11.63
N ASN A 18 -3.15 26.05 11.53
CA ASN A 18 -3.80 26.32 10.25
C ASN A 18 -2.97 27.23 9.37
N GLU A 19 -2.48 28.37 9.90
CA GLU A 19 -1.67 29.32 9.13
C GLU A 19 -0.42 28.67 8.51
N LYS A 20 0.30 27.88 9.30
CA LYS A 20 1.50 27.17 8.83
C LYS A 20 1.15 26.04 7.85
N GLY A 21 0.08 25.32 8.09
CA GLY A 21 -0.37 24.22 7.22
C GLY A 21 -0.83 24.69 5.85
N GLU A 22 -1.62 25.77 5.79
CA GLU A 22 -2.05 26.35 4.52
C GLU A 22 -0.87 26.93 3.72
N LYS A 23 0.05 27.61 4.39
CA LYS A 23 1.27 28.13 3.77
C LYS A 23 2.09 27.01 3.15
N TYR A 24 2.28 25.91 3.88
CA TYR A 24 3.02 24.75 3.40
C TYR A 24 2.34 24.09 2.20
N ALA A 25 1.06 23.75 2.32
CA ALA A 25 0.30 23.12 1.24
C ALA A 25 0.32 23.97 -0.03
N LYS A 26 0.14 25.27 0.09
CA LYS A 26 0.23 26.20 -1.04
C LYS A 26 1.63 26.21 -1.67
N ALA A 27 2.68 26.30 -0.87
CA ALA A 27 4.06 26.33 -1.36
C ALA A 27 4.43 25.05 -2.14
N VAL A 28 4.05 23.87 -1.61
CA VAL A 28 4.27 22.60 -2.31
C VAL A 28 3.47 22.54 -3.62
N ASN A 29 2.19 22.91 -3.60
CA ASN A 29 1.35 22.87 -4.80
C ASN A 29 1.87 23.82 -5.89
N ASP A 30 2.29 25.03 -5.54
CA ASP A 30 2.87 26.00 -6.47
C ASP A 30 4.20 25.49 -7.07
N MET A 31 5.07 24.91 -6.25
CA MET A 31 6.35 24.33 -6.67
C MET A 31 6.14 23.17 -7.66
N VAL A 32 5.27 22.22 -7.32
CA VAL A 32 5.04 21.06 -8.18
C VAL A 32 4.33 21.46 -9.47
N ALA A 33 3.35 22.37 -9.42
CA ALA A 33 2.68 22.89 -10.62
C ALA A 33 3.67 23.60 -11.57
N PHE A 34 4.63 24.34 -11.02
CA PHE A 34 5.70 24.94 -11.83
C PHE A 34 6.57 23.86 -12.48
N ALA A 35 7.01 22.87 -11.71
CA ALA A 35 7.89 21.80 -12.19
C ALA A 35 7.22 20.92 -13.27
N GLU A 36 5.92 20.70 -13.18
CA GLU A 36 5.16 19.96 -14.21
C GLU A 36 5.14 20.67 -15.57
N VAL A 37 5.15 22.00 -15.57
CA VAL A 37 5.12 22.80 -16.82
C VAL A 37 6.52 23.05 -17.36
N HIS A 38 7.49 23.30 -16.50
CA HIS A 38 8.82 23.82 -16.88
C HIS A 38 9.97 22.82 -16.64
N GLY A 39 9.69 21.68 -15.98
CA GLY A 39 10.70 20.72 -15.51
C GLY A 39 11.33 21.15 -14.17
N TRP A 40 11.77 20.16 -13.39
CA TRP A 40 12.41 20.39 -12.10
C TRP A 40 13.70 21.21 -12.19
N ASP A 41 14.47 21.03 -13.25
CA ASP A 41 15.72 21.78 -13.48
C ASP A 41 15.50 23.30 -13.64
N ALA A 42 14.30 23.70 -14.04
CA ALA A 42 13.94 25.11 -14.16
C ALA A 42 13.50 25.74 -12.84
N TYR A 43 13.11 24.95 -11.85
CA TYR A 43 12.73 25.46 -10.53
C TYR A 43 13.98 25.95 -9.77
N LYS A 44 13.99 27.23 -9.41
CA LYS A 44 15.09 27.88 -8.67
C LYS A 44 14.65 28.45 -7.32
N GLY A 45 13.42 28.09 -6.89
CA GLY A 45 12.91 28.43 -5.56
C GLY A 45 13.53 27.57 -4.45
N GLU A 46 13.25 27.93 -3.24
CA GLU A 46 13.58 27.10 -2.07
C GLU A 46 12.58 25.97 -1.92
N ASP A 47 13.01 24.86 -1.31
CA ASP A 47 12.12 23.75 -0.97
C ASP A 47 11.06 24.20 0.04
N ALA A 48 9.84 23.75 -0.15
CA ALA A 48 8.76 24.01 0.78
C ALA A 48 9.00 23.27 2.09
N VAL A 49 8.95 24.00 3.21
CA VAL A 49 9.15 23.45 4.57
C VAL A 49 7.87 23.57 5.37
N ASP A 50 7.45 22.48 6.01
CA ASP A 50 6.37 22.52 6.98
C ASP A 50 6.88 23.11 8.30
N GLU A 51 6.62 24.40 8.50
CA GLU A 51 7.09 25.13 9.68
C GLU A 51 6.49 24.60 11.00
N ARG A 52 5.48 23.71 10.94
CA ARG A 52 4.95 23.02 12.12
C ARG A 52 5.96 22.04 12.72
N GLU A 53 6.82 21.44 11.89
CA GLU A 53 7.86 20.49 12.33
C GLU A 53 8.85 21.05 13.34
N GLY A 54 9.20 22.33 13.22
CA GLY A 54 10.17 22.99 14.08
C GLY A 54 9.60 23.36 15.46
N VAL A 55 8.28 23.29 15.66
CA VAL A 55 7.59 23.74 16.89
C VAL A 55 7.15 22.55 17.73
N THR A 56 8.09 21.98 18.46
CA THR A 56 7.87 20.81 19.31
C THR A 56 6.68 20.96 20.26
N GLN A 57 6.54 22.13 20.91
CA GLN A 57 5.45 22.39 21.87
C GLN A 57 4.06 22.41 21.19
N LEU A 58 3.98 22.96 19.97
CA LEU A 58 2.75 22.93 19.19
C LEU A 58 2.34 21.50 18.84
N CYS A 59 3.29 20.68 18.38
CA CYS A 59 3.04 19.28 18.05
C CYS A 59 2.55 18.47 19.24
N GLU A 60 3.20 18.64 20.40
CA GLU A 60 2.81 17.96 21.64
C GLU A 60 1.41 18.39 22.09
N ALA A 61 1.13 19.68 22.04
CA ALA A 61 -0.19 20.22 22.42
C ALA A 61 -1.29 19.68 21.50
N VAL A 62 -1.08 19.69 20.18
CA VAL A 62 -2.05 19.17 19.20
C VAL A 62 -2.26 17.65 19.37
N PHE A 63 -1.21 16.90 19.69
CA PHE A 63 -1.34 15.47 19.97
C PHE A 63 -2.13 15.17 21.24
N GLU A 64 -1.92 15.94 22.31
CA GLU A 64 -2.73 15.81 23.55
C GLU A 64 -4.20 16.20 23.31
N LEU A 65 -4.46 17.23 22.49
CA LEU A 65 -5.81 17.58 22.06
C LEU A 65 -6.48 16.48 21.22
N LEU A 66 -5.71 15.80 20.35
CA LEU A 66 -6.19 14.66 19.58
C LEU A 66 -6.61 13.49 20.49
N LYS A 67 -5.80 13.16 21.49
CA LYS A 67 -6.10 12.11 22.46
C LYS A 67 -7.39 12.42 23.22
N ASP A 68 -7.50 13.65 23.73
CA ASP A 68 -8.69 14.12 24.45
C ASP A 68 -9.95 14.10 23.56
N ALA A 69 -9.83 14.49 22.29
CA ALA A 69 -10.93 14.41 21.32
C ALA A 69 -11.38 12.97 21.05
N ASN A 70 -10.44 12.01 21.00
CA ASN A 70 -10.76 10.58 20.88
C ASN A 70 -11.49 10.06 22.13
N GLU A 71 -11.03 10.45 23.33
CA GLU A 71 -11.68 10.05 24.59
C GLU A 71 -13.11 10.59 24.70
N ARG A 72 -13.38 11.78 24.15
CA ARG A 72 -14.70 12.41 24.15
C ARG A 72 -15.61 12.04 22.99
N GLY A 73 -15.08 11.35 21.96
CA GLY A 73 -15.80 11.10 20.71
C GLY A 73 -16.02 12.36 19.85
N GLU A 74 -15.15 13.37 19.96
CA GLU A 74 -15.24 14.67 19.26
C GLU A 74 -14.24 14.76 18.10
N THR A 75 -13.88 13.65 17.48
CA THR A 75 -12.81 13.58 16.46
C THR A 75 -13.13 14.38 15.19
N GLU A 76 -14.38 14.44 14.75
CA GLU A 76 -14.76 15.25 13.59
C GLU A 76 -14.56 16.75 13.84
N LYS A 77 -14.95 17.23 15.04
CA LYS A 77 -14.73 18.61 15.43
C LYS A 77 -13.25 18.93 15.54
N PHE A 78 -12.49 18.00 16.13
CA PHE A 78 -11.05 18.17 16.22
C PHE A 78 -10.41 18.25 14.84
N ARG A 79 -10.79 17.37 13.90
CA ARG A 79 -10.29 17.38 12.52
C ARG A 79 -10.62 18.70 11.79
N ALA A 80 -11.80 19.27 12.01
CA ALA A 80 -12.18 20.56 11.44
C ALA A 80 -11.34 21.73 12.01
N ASP A 81 -11.02 21.66 13.30
CA ASP A 81 -10.19 22.66 13.98
C ASP A 81 -8.69 22.52 13.64
N PHE A 82 -8.22 21.29 13.46
CA PHE A 82 -6.82 20.92 13.20
C PHE A 82 -6.75 19.97 12.01
N PRO A 83 -6.69 20.47 10.76
CA PRO A 83 -6.49 19.64 9.59
C PRO A 83 -5.23 18.78 9.71
N PRO A 84 -5.28 17.48 9.32
CA PRO A 84 -4.21 16.54 9.57
C PRO A 84 -2.88 16.94 8.94
N SER A 85 -1.79 16.59 9.62
CA SER A 85 -0.43 16.70 9.11
C SER A 85 0.35 15.43 9.42
N ASN A 86 1.24 15.04 8.52
CA ASN A 86 2.00 13.80 8.65
C ASN A 86 3.34 14.00 9.37
N VAL A 87 3.98 15.11 9.10
CA VAL A 87 5.40 15.28 9.40
C VAL A 87 5.68 15.44 10.88
N ILE A 88 4.72 15.97 11.61
CA ILE A 88 4.92 16.43 12.98
C ILE A 88 5.09 15.29 13.98
N PHE A 89 4.39 14.19 13.78
CA PHE A 89 4.44 13.05 14.72
C PHE A 89 5.60 12.09 14.42
N ASP A 90 6.06 12.03 13.18
CA ASP A 90 7.06 11.04 12.77
C ASP A 90 8.40 11.19 13.49
N LYS A 91 8.87 12.42 13.67
CA LYS A 91 10.18 12.64 14.31
C LYS A 91 10.22 12.26 15.78
N LYS A 92 9.13 12.49 16.53
CA LYS A 92 9.09 12.26 17.98
C LYS A 92 8.51 10.91 18.37
N LEU A 93 7.55 10.44 17.60
CA LEU A 93 6.72 9.31 17.98
C LEU A 93 6.91 8.11 17.07
N ARG A 94 7.80 8.19 16.07
CA ARG A 94 8.00 7.14 15.05
C ARG A 94 8.22 5.75 15.64
N LYS A 95 9.00 5.65 16.71
CA LYS A 95 9.26 4.38 17.40
C LYS A 95 8.05 3.76 18.08
N LYS A 96 6.95 4.50 18.16
CA LYS A 96 5.70 4.11 18.81
C LYS A 96 4.56 3.91 17.82
N LEU A 97 4.80 4.26 16.56
CA LEU A 97 3.85 4.02 15.48
C LEU A 97 3.98 2.57 15.03
N ARG A 98 2.85 2.00 14.62
CA ARG A 98 2.75 0.66 14.06
C ARG A 98 2.45 0.79 12.58
N ASP A 99 3.26 0.20 11.74
CA ASP A 99 3.08 0.22 10.28
C ASP A 99 1.73 -0.38 9.89
N ILE A 100 1.10 0.12 8.83
CA ILE A 100 -0.11 -0.48 8.27
C ILE A 100 0.30 -1.38 7.10
N ASP A 101 0.57 -2.64 7.41
CA ASP A 101 1.17 -3.60 6.48
C ASP A 101 0.24 -3.99 5.36
N GLN A 102 -1.00 -4.31 5.70
CA GLN A 102 -1.97 -4.85 4.77
C GLN A 102 -3.35 -4.25 5.01
N ILE A 103 -4.09 -4.10 3.92
CA ILE A 103 -5.49 -3.70 3.94
C ILE A 103 -6.26 -4.66 3.03
N CYS A 104 -7.23 -5.38 3.59
CA CYS A 104 -8.07 -6.32 2.86
C CYS A 104 -9.52 -5.82 2.85
N PRO A 105 -10.11 -5.50 1.67
CA PRO A 105 -11.46 -4.98 1.61
C PRO A 105 -12.48 -6.07 1.94
N LEU A 106 -13.42 -5.72 2.81
CA LEU A 106 -14.66 -6.45 3.07
C LEU A 106 -15.80 -5.89 2.22
N GLY A 107 -17.03 -6.32 2.46
CA GLY A 107 -18.18 -5.73 1.80
C GLY A 107 -18.42 -4.25 2.18
N GLY A 108 -18.87 -3.45 1.21
CA GLY A 108 -19.14 -2.03 1.40
C GLY A 108 -17.86 -1.20 1.58
N GLU A 109 -17.80 -0.43 2.67
CA GLU A 109 -16.64 0.40 3.04
C GLU A 109 -15.91 -0.13 4.27
N ASN A 110 -16.04 -1.41 4.58
CA ASN A 110 -15.36 -2.06 5.68
C ASN A 110 -14.05 -2.69 5.20
N VAL A 111 -13.04 -2.69 6.05
CA VAL A 111 -11.75 -3.32 5.75
C VAL A 111 -11.18 -4.03 6.96
N LEU A 112 -10.46 -5.12 6.71
CA LEU A 112 -9.47 -5.63 7.63
C LEU A 112 -8.15 -4.94 7.36
N PHE A 113 -7.38 -4.66 8.40
CA PHE A 113 -6.00 -4.19 8.24
C PHE A 113 -5.10 -4.76 9.32
N ILE A 114 -3.85 -4.97 8.95
CA ILE A 114 -2.80 -5.40 9.88
C ILE A 114 -1.95 -4.20 10.23
N ALA A 115 -1.78 -3.97 11.52
CA ALA A 115 -0.81 -3.03 12.05
C ALA A 115 0.31 -3.78 12.79
N SER A 116 1.57 -3.43 12.50
CA SER A 116 2.75 -4.12 13.03
C SER A 116 3.82 -3.17 13.58
N ASN A 117 4.63 -3.67 14.47
CA ASN A 117 5.89 -3.11 14.94
C ASN A 117 6.80 -4.25 15.41
N ASP A 118 7.93 -3.92 16.01
CA ASP A 118 8.89 -4.90 16.55
C ASP A 118 8.26 -5.85 17.61
N ASP A 119 7.15 -5.46 18.25
CA ASP A 119 6.46 -6.25 19.27
C ASP A 119 5.46 -7.27 18.67
N GLY A 120 5.11 -7.14 17.39
CA GLY A 120 4.22 -8.07 16.68
C GLY A 120 3.17 -7.42 15.78
N LYS A 121 2.31 -8.28 15.26
CA LYS A 121 1.20 -7.94 14.34
C LYS A 121 -0.15 -8.07 15.03
N THR A 122 -1.09 -7.23 14.65
CA THR A 122 -2.48 -7.32 15.09
C THR A 122 -3.41 -7.05 13.91
N LEU A 123 -4.36 -7.93 13.71
CA LEU A 123 -5.43 -7.78 12.73
C LEU A 123 -6.58 -6.98 13.34
N TYR A 124 -6.97 -5.91 12.67
CA TYR A 124 -8.08 -5.05 13.03
C TYR A 124 -9.19 -5.08 11.98
N LEU A 125 -10.41 -4.87 12.44
CA LEU A 125 -11.57 -4.57 11.60
C LEU A 125 -11.91 -3.08 11.72
N LEU A 126 -11.98 -2.39 10.59
CA LEU A 126 -12.59 -1.07 10.46
C LEU A 126 -13.99 -1.23 9.88
N GLU A 127 -15.02 -0.97 10.68
CA GLU A 127 -16.43 -1.02 10.31
C GLU A 127 -17.05 0.38 10.46
N GLY A 128 -17.29 1.04 9.32
CA GLY A 128 -17.66 2.45 9.32
C GLY A 128 -16.55 3.33 9.89
N GLU A 129 -16.72 3.76 11.15
CA GLU A 129 -15.74 4.58 11.90
C GLU A 129 -15.17 3.85 13.12
N CYS A 130 -15.67 2.67 13.40
CA CYS A 130 -15.28 1.88 14.57
C CYS A 130 -14.14 0.93 14.20
N VAL A 131 -13.11 0.89 15.05
CA VAL A 131 -12.01 -0.06 14.96
C VAL A 131 -12.13 -1.05 16.11
N SER A 132 -12.02 -2.33 15.79
CA SER A 132 -11.95 -3.41 16.77
C SER A 132 -10.82 -4.39 16.41
N GLU A 133 -10.17 -4.90 17.42
CA GLU A 133 -9.19 -5.98 17.29
C GLU A 133 -9.90 -7.29 16.93
N VAL A 134 -9.31 -8.04 16.01
CA VAL A 134 -9.84 -9.32 15.53
C VAL A 134 -8.98 -10.48 16.04
N ALA A 135 -7.65 -10.38 15.83
CA ALA A 135 -6.69 -11.41 16.21
C ALA A 135 -5.27 -10.81 16.31
N ASP A 136 -4.43 -11.41 17.13
CA ASP A 136 -3.02 -11.07 17.33
C ASP A 136 -2.03 -12.13 16.82
N ASP A 137 -2.56 -13.23 16.22
CA ASP A 137 -1.78 -14.32 15.66
C ASP A 137 -1.84 -14.40 14.12
N VAL A 138 -2.52 -13.45 13.48
CA VAL A 138 -2.65 -13.40 12.01
C VAL A 138 -1.48 -12.61 11.41
N ILE A 139 -0.69 -13.28 10.58
CA ILE A 139 0.50 -12.75 9.91
C ILE A 139 0.13 -12.00 8.63
N ALA A 140 -0.79 -12.55 7.84
CA ALA A 140 -1.24 -11.97 6.59
C ALA A 140 -2.73 -12.24 6.34
N VAL A 141 -3.38 -11.32 5.63
CA VAL A 141 -4.77 -11.42 5.21
C VAL A 141 -4.91 -11.04 3.74
N GLY A 142 -5.68 -11.82 2.99
CA GLY A 142 -5.93 -11.56 1.58
C GLY A 142 -7.33 -11.94 1.13
N LYS A 143 -7.74 -11.39 -0.02
CA LYS A 143 -9.04 -11.67 -0.65
C LYS A 143 -8.83 -12.14 -2.08
N SER A 144 -9.56 -13.16 -2.49
CA SER A 144 -9.60 -13.60 -3.88
C SER A 144 -10.15 -12.52 -4.80
N LYS A 145 -9.70 -12.51 -6.04
CA LYS A 145 -10.17 -11.56 -7.06
C LYS A 145 -11.65 -11.73 -7.39
N ARG A 146 -12.17 -12.94 -7.18
CA ARG A 146 -13.59 -13.32 -7.36
C ARG A 146 -14.01 -14.27 -6.24
N ASN A 147 -15.31 -14.45 -6.06
CA ASN A 147 -15.92 -15.45 -5.16
C ASN A 147 -15.79 -15.20 -3.66
N GLU A 148 -15.35 -14.01 -3.24
CA GLU A 148 -15.33 -13.59 -1.83
C GLU A 148 -14.66 -14.60 -0.87
N ILE A 149 -13.55 -15.22 -1.30
CA ILE A 149 -12.73 -16.09 -0.46
C ILE A 149 -11.65 -15.25 0.18
N TYR A 150 -11.58 -15.29 1.49
CA TYR A 150 -10.58 -14.62 2.32
C TYR A 150 -9.58 -15.65 2.83
N ALA A 151 -8.31 -15.31 2.81
CA ALA A 151 -7.26 -16.10 3.41
C ALA A 151 -6.76 -15.41 4.68
N LEU A 152 -6.61 -16.16 5.75
CA LEU A 152 -5.98 -15.76 6.99
C LEU A 152 -4.79 -16.70 7.21
N LEU A 153 -3.59 -16.14 7.30
CA LEU A 153 -2.34 -16.86 7.52
C LEU A 153 -1.89 -16.68 8.97
N ASN A 154 -1.60 -17.77 9.66
CA ASN A 154 -0.81 -17.75 10.90
C ASN A 154 0.46 -18.59 10.74
N GLN A 155 1.21 -18.86 11.82
CA GLN A 155 2.47 -19.60 11.77
C GLN A 155 2.34 -21.05 11.29
N ASP A 156 1.20 -21.68 11.48
CA ASP A 156 1.01 -23.12 11.23
C ASP A 156 0.11 -23.40 10.03
N GLU A 157 -0.80 -22.45 9.71
CA GLU A 157 -1.94 -22.75 8.85
C GLU A 157 -2.41 -21.54 8.05
N VAL A 158 -3.11 -21.85 6.96
CA VAL A 158 -3.93 -20.93 6.18
C VAL A 158 -5.37 -21.34 6.28
N TRP A 159 -6.25 -20.43 6.67
CA TRP A 159 -7.68 -20.61 6.65
C TRP A 159 -8.31 -19.88 5.49
N LEU A 160 -9.11 -20.57 4.69
CA LEU A 160 -9.88 -20.01 3.59
C LEU A 160 -11.35 -19.96 3.98
N ILE A 161 -11.89 -18.73 4.04
CA ILE A 161 -13.26 -18.48 4.51
C ILE A 161 -14.02 -17.72 3.42
N ARG A 162 -15.15 -18.26 2.94
CA ARG A 162 -16.02 -17.56 2.00
C ARG A 162 -16.95 -16.63 2.75
N GLY A 163 -17.07 -15.38 2.27
CA GLY A 163 -17.94 -14.39 2.86
C GLY A 163 -17.57 -14.01 4.29
N TYR A 164 -16.26 -13.97 4.60
CA TYR A 164 -15.77 -13.56 5.93
C TYR A 164 -16.18 -12.14 6.24
N ASP A 165 -16.74 -11.91 7.42
CA ASP A 165 -17.23 -10.60 7.88
C ASP A 165 -16.24 -9.86 8.79
N GLY A 166 -15.04 -10.41 8.97
CA GLY A 166 -14.03 -9.84 9.88
C GLY A 166 -14.26 -10.21 11.35
N LYS A 167 -15.22 -11.06 11.66
CA LYS A 167 -15.57 -11.51 13.02
C LYS A 167 -15.64 -13.04 13.08
N SER A 168 -16.82 -13.58 13.12
CA SER A 168 -17.04 -15.02 13.22
C SER A 168 -17.91 -15.56 12.08
N GLY A 169 -18.33 -14.71 11.16
CA GLY A 169 -19.15 -15.08 10.01
C GLY A 169 -18.33 -15.64 8.86
N GLY A 170 -19.03 -16.35 7.96
CA GLY A 170 -18.44 -16.94 6.78
C GLY A 170 -18.45 -18.48 6.81
N GLU A 171 -18.13 -19.08 5.68
CA GLU A 171 -18.06 -20.52 5.47
C GLU A 171 -16.60 -20.94 5.34
N LEU A 172 -16.10 -21.81 6.21
CA LEU A 172 -14.76 -22.40 6.05
C LEU A 172 -14.73 -23.27 4.80
N VAL A 173 -13.97 -22.83 3.79
CA VAL A 173 -13.82 -23.50 2.49
C VAL A 173 -12.70 -24.53 2.55
N ALA A 174 -11.56 -24.14 3.14
CA ALA A 174 -10.39 -25.00 3.26
C ALA A 174 -9.51 -24.57 4.43
N ARG A 175 -8.64 -25.47 4.85
CA ARG A 175 -7.59 -25.24 5.83
C ARG A 175 -6.34 -25.99 5.38
N PHE A 176 -5.24 -25.29 5.24
CA PHE A 176 -3.97 -25.86 4.80
C PHE A 176 -2.94 -25.70 5.89
N SER A 177 -2.28 -26.77 6.28
CA SER A 177 -1.07 -26.68 7.11
C SER A 177 0.15 -26.44 6.22
N HIS A 178 1.10 -25.67 6.71
CA HIS A 178 2.40 -25.45 6.09
C HIS A 178 3.49 -25.64 7.16
N GLU A 179 4.69 -25.98 6.72
CA GLU A 179 5.84 -26.18 7.59
C GLU A 179 6.87 -25.04 7.41
N LEU A 180 6.41 -23.88 6.89
CA LEU A 180 7.27 -22.72 6.65
C LEU A 180 7.49 -21.97 7.97
N GLU A 181 8.72 -21.59 8.23
CA GLU A 181 9.07 -20.63 9.29
C GLU A 181 8.93 -19.22 8.73
N ILE A 182 7.74 -18.65 8.81
CA ILE A 182 7.47 -17.33 8.22
C ILE A 182 8.00 -16.26 9.15
N ILE A 183 9.03 -15.56 8.69
CA ILE A 183 9.55 -14.37 9.36
C ILE A 183 8.53 -13.24 9.19
N TYR A 184 8.19 -12.56 10.29
CA TYR A 184 6.98 -11.73 10.44
C TYR A 184 6.85 -10.52 9.53
N ASP A 185 7.92 -10.07 8.85
CA ASP A 185 7.97 -8.68 8.42
C ASP A 185 7.27 -8.36 7.10
N GLU A 186 7.16 -9.27 6.12
CA GLU A 186 6.63 -8.91 4.80
C GLU A 186 5.80 -10.02 4.11
N ALA A 187 5.03 -10.80 4.86
CA ALA A 187 4.20 -11.82 4.22
C ALA A 187 2.93 -11.22 3.61
N GLU A 188 2.67 -11.55 2.34
CA GLU A 188 1.41 -11.27 1.64
C GLU A 188 0.77 -12.56 1.16
N ILE A 189 -0.57 -12.64 1.19
CA ILE A 189 -1.30 -13.84 0.80
C ILE A 189 -2.45 -13.52 -0.16
N LEU A 190 -2.54 -14.27 -1.26
CA LEU A 190 -3.60 -14.13 -2.26
C LEU A 190 -4.28 -15.49 -2.49
N PRO A 191 -5.53 -15.67 -2.05
CA PRO A 191 -6.26 -16.90 -2.30
C PRO A 191 -6.73 -17.01 -3.74
N PHE A 192 -6.68 -18.23 -4.29
CA PHE A 192 -7.31 -18.54 -5.57
C PHE A 192 -8.83 -18.48 -5.48
N ASN A 193 -9.47 -18.14 -6.60
CA ASN A 193 -10.92 -17.92 -6.67
C ASN A 193 -11.78 -19.14 -6.30
N ASP A 194 -11.23 -20.33 -6.44
CA ASP A 194 -11.91 -21.60 -6.12
C ASP A 194 -11.60 -22.10 -4.69
N GLY A 195 -10.65 -21.45 -4.00
CA GLY A 195 -10.21 -21.86 -2.67
C GLY A 195 -9.34 -23.12 -2.65
N SER A 196 -8.79 -23.53 -3.79
CA SER A 196 -7.96 -24.74 -3.87
C SER A 196 -6.54 -24.55 -3.35
N LYS A 197 -6.03 -23.31 -3.39
CA LYS A 197 -4.68 -22.93 -3.00
C LYS A 197 -4.56 -21.42 -2.76
N VAL A 198 -3.42 -21.02 -2.23
CA VAL A 198 -3.03 -19.61 -2.03
C VAL A 198 -1.65 -19.36 -2.59
N LEU A 199 -1.41 -18.15 -3.07
CA LEU A 199 -0.09 -17.60 -3.36
C LEU A 199 0.38 -16.86 -2.11
N LEU A 200 1.50 -17.29 -1.54
CA LEU A 200 2.18 -16.64 -0.42
C LEU A 200 3.45 -15.97 -0.92
N THR A 201 3.63 -14.71 -0.61
CA THR A 201 4.88 -13.97 -0.77
C THR A 201 5.46 -13.74 0.61
N ALA A 202 6.69 -14.17 0.84
CA ALA A 202 7.37 -14.06 2.12
C ALA A 202 8.87 -13.80 1.91
N HIS A 203 9.59 -13.44 2.96
CA HIS A 203 11.04 -13.25 2.92
C HIS A 203 11.80 -14.53 2.52
N ASP A 204 11.26 -15.70 2.86
CA ASP A 204 11.87 -17.00 2.54
C ASP A 204 11.52 -17.50 1.13
N GLY A 205 10.80 -16.72 0.34
CA GLY A 205 10.42 -17.11 -1.02
C GLY A 205 8.94 -16.85 -1.35
N ILE A 206 8.56 -17.25 -2.55
CA ILE A 206 7.20 -17.15 -3.05
C ILE A 206 6.67 -18.57 -3.26
N PHE A 207 5.55 -18.88 -2.60
CA PHE A 207 5.03 -20.25 -2.46
C PHE A 207 3.60 -20.38 -2.95
N LEU A 208 3.27 -21.58 -3.46
CA LEU A 208 1.89 -22.05 -3.55
C LEU A 208 1.60 -22.99 -2.38
N ILE A 209 0.62 -22.64 -1.55
CA ILE A 209 0.18 -23.49 -0.43
C ILE A 209 -1.18 -24.09 -0.79
N SER A 210 -1.30 -25.40 -0.61
CA SER A 210 -2.51 -26.17 -0.89
C SER A 210 -2.67 -27.32 0.09
N GLN A 211 -3.64 -28.22 -0.14
CA GLN A 211 -3.80 -29.44 0.64
C GLN A 211 -2.57 -30.36 0.62
N SER A 212 -1.69 -30.22 -0.39
CA SER A 212 -0.43 -30.98 -0.49
C SER A 212 0.76 -30.35 0.22
N GLY A 213 0.57 -29.25 0.92
CA GLY A 213 1.62 -28.46 1.60
C GLY A 213 2.06 -27.24 0.79
N ALA A 214 3.22 -26.69 1.14
CA ALA A 214 3.82 -25.55 0.49
C ALA A 214 4.80 -26.01 -0.63
N LYS A 215 4.68 -25.40 -1.81
CA LYS A 215 5.60 -25.54 -2.94
C LYS A 215 6.27 -24.22 -3.20
N LEU A 216 7.60 -24.12 -3.08
CA LEU A 216 8.38 -22.97 -3.53
C LEU A 216 8.24 -22.87 -5.06
N ILE A 217 7.91 -21.68 -5.57
CA ILE A 217 7.77 -21.40 -6.99
C ILE A 217 8.73 -20.31 -7.48
N HIS A 218 9.31 -19.52 -6.55
CA HIS A 218 10.31 -18.51 -6.89
C HIS A 218 11.05 -18.05 -5.60
N PRO A 219 12.39 -17.80 -5.68
CA PRO A 219 13.28 -18.14 -6.79
C PRO A 219 13.55 -19.65 -6.89
N ILE A 220 13.92 -20.09 -8.07
CA ILE A 220 14.39 -21.47 -8.31
C ILE A 220 15.82 -21.36 -8.81
N TYR A 221 16.77 -21.84 -8.03
CA TYR A 221 18.18 -21.91 -8.40
C TYR A 221 18.48 -23.25 -9.10
N GLU A 222 19.15 -23.19 -10.25
CA GLU A 222 19.49 -24.39 -11.04
C GLU A 222 20.68 -25.19 -10.47
N ASP A 223 21.50 -24.58 -9.61
CA ASP A 223 22.65 -25.23 -8.98
C ASP A 223 22.39 -25.43 -7.47
N GLU A 224 22.01 -26.66 -7.12
CA GLU A 224 22.09 -27.15 -5.75
C GLU A 224 23.59 -27.34 -5.37
N GLY A 225 24.28 -26.25 -5.04
CA GLY A 225 25.54 -26.34 -4.34
C GLY A 225 25.30 -27.00 -2.97
N GLU A 226 26.31 -27.74 -2.45
CA GLU A 226 26.25 -28.47 -1.17
C GLU A 226 26.08 -27.54 0.08
N ASP A 227 25.96 -26.22 -0.10
CA ASP A 227 25.73 -25.27 0.98
C ASP A 227 24.21 -24.99 1.05
N GLU A 228 23.57 -25.45 2.12
CA GLU A 228 22.23 -25.00 2.54
C GLU A 228 22.32 -23.51 2.86
N TYR A 229 22.12 -22.64 1.86
CA TYR A 229 21.88 -21.23 2.11
C TYR A 229 20.45 -21.09 2.62
N GLU A 230 20.28 -20.43 3.77
CA GLU A 230 18.96 -19.92 4.13
C GLU A 230 18.52 -19.00 3.02
N LEU A 231 17.38 -19.32 2.39
CA LEU A 231 16.84 -18.52 1.30
C LEU A 231 16.22 -17.26 1.91
N GLU A 232 16.87 -16.14 1.73
CA GLU A 232 16.35 -14.82 2.07
C GLU A 232 16.24 -14.00 0.80
N ILE A 233 15.05 -13.49 0.51
CA ILE A 233 14.81 -12.66 -0.68
C ILE A 233 14.29 -11.28 -0.28
N ASP A 234 14.89 -10.26 -0.84
CA ASP A 234 14.48 -8.87 -0.65
C ASP A 234 13.48 -8.43 -1.73
N MET A 235 12.59 -7.51 -1.37
CA MET A 235 11.59 -6.94 -2.29
C MET A 235 10.68 -7.97 -2.95
N ALA A 236 10.44 -9.10 -2.28
CA ALA A 236 9.52 -10.11 -2.78
C ALA A 236 8.16 -9.50 -3.12
N ASN A 237 7.69 -9.75 -4.34
CA ASN A 237 6.40 -9.26 -4.78
C ASN A 237 5.76 -10.27 -5.73
N ALA A 238 4.43 -10.46 -5.61
CA ALA A 238 3.72 -11.35 -6.50
C ALA A 238 2.27 -10.91 -6.70
N THR A 239 1.68 -11.33 -7.80
CA THR A 239 0.27 -11.09 -8.10
C THR A 239 -0.36 -12.23 -8.89
N LEU A 240 -1.70 -12.34 -8.80
CA LEU A 240 -2.53 -13.26 -9.58
C LEU A 240 -3.34 -12.49 -10.62
N SER A 241 -3.46 -13.04 -11.82
CA SER A 241 -4.49 -12.59 -12.76
C SER A 241 -5.88 -12.80 -12.17
N ASN A 242 -6.87 -12.02 -12.60
CA ASN A 242 -8.22 -12.07 -12.04
C ASN A 242 -8.93 -13.43 -12.28
N ASP A 243 -8.50 -14.19 -13.28
CA ASP A 243 -8.98 -15.55 -13.53
C ASP A 243 -8.11 -16.64 -12.91
N ASN A 244 -7.02 -16.25 -12.23
CA ASN A 244 -6.00 -17.10 -11.62
C ASN A 244 -5.24 -18.01 -12.60
N ALA A 245 -5.27 -17.70 -13.88
CA ALA A 245 -4.54 -18.47 -14.89
C ALA A 245 -3.04 -18.14 -14.94
N LEU A 246 -2.65 -16.95 -14.44
CA LEU A 246 -1.28 -16.46 -14.44
C LEU A 246 -0.87 -15.99 -13.05
N ILE A 247 0.36 -16.30 -12.69
CA ILE A 247 1.11 -15.80 -11.56
C ILE A 247 2.25 -14.94 -12.09
N VAL A 248 2.53 -13.82 -11.45
CA VAL A 248 3.74 -13.03 -11.68
C VAL A 248 4.42 -12.86 -10.34
N ALA A 249 5.72 -13.14 -10.32
CA ALA A 249 6.55 -13.07 -9.12
C ALA A 249 7.88 -12.40 -9.44
N GLY A 250 8.44 -11.66 -8.49
CA GLY A 250 9.74 -11.03 -8.62
C GLY A 250 10.35 -10.76 -7.25
N GLU A 251 11.64 -10.60 -7.21
CA GLU A 251 12.44 -10.22 -6.06
C GLU A 251 13.68 -9.42 -6.51
N GLN A 252 14.49 -8.93 -5.57
CA GLN A 252 15.56 -7.99 -5.84
C GLN A 252 16.55 -8.46 -6.94
N ASP A 253 16.90 -9.73 -6.97
CA ASP A 253 17.97 -10.28 -7.81
C ASP A 253 17.44 -11.00 -9.05
N SER A 254 16.13 -10.89 -9.35
CA SER A 254 15.47 -11.54 -10.47
C SER A 254 14.87 -10.56 -11.50
N ASP A 255 14.25 -11.11 -12.54
CA ASP A 255 13.21 -10.46 -13.34
C ASP A 255 11.83 -10.75 -12.74
N HIS A 256 10.77 -10.07 -13.22
CA HIS A 256 9.43 -10.55 -12.95
C HIS A 256 9.17 -11.83 -13.78
N VAL A 257 9.10 -12.97 -13.10
CA VAL A 257 8.85 -14.26 -13.72
C VAL A 257 7.35 -14.47 -13.90
N LEU A 258 6.96 -14.81 -15.12
CA LEU A 258 5.58 -15.18 -15.46
C LEU A 258 5.43 -16.69 -15.35
N MET A 259 4.40 -17.15 -14.68
CA MET A 259 4.09 -18.56 -14.43
C MET A 259 2.62 -18.86 -14.71
N ASP A 260 2.32 -20.13 -14.93
CA ASP A 260 0.96 -20.62 -14.92
C ASP A 260 0.40 -20.80 -13.48
N SER A 261 -0.82 -21.29 -13.37
CA SER A 261 -1.48 -21.51 -12.08
C SER A 261 -0.83 -22.58 -11.20
N GLU A 262 0.07 -23.41 -11.73
CA GLU A 262 0.81 -24.43 -11.00
C GLU A 262 2.24 -23.98 -10.63
N GLY A 263 2.60 -22.74 -11.00
CA GLY A 263 3.92 -22.18 -10.77
C GLY A 263 4.98 -22.61 -11.81
N GLU A 264 4.56 -23.13 -12.96
CA GLU A 264 5.48 -23.48 -14.04
C GLU A 264 5.80 -22.22 -14.88
N ARG A 265 7.09 -21.97 -15.10
CA ARG A 265 7.56 -20.78 -15.82
C ARG A 265 7.04 -20.74 -17.26
N LEU A 266 6.48 -19.60 -17.64
CA LEU A 266 6.02 -19.30 -19.00
C LEU A 266 6.90 -18.27 -19.71
N GLY A 267 7.52 -17.34 -18.97
CA GLY A 267 8.34 -16.27 -19.52
C GLY A 267 8.84 -15.33 -18.43
N CYS A 268 9.39 -14.18 -18.81
CA CYS A 268 9.82 -13.16 -17.88
C CYS A 268 9.65 -11.75 -18.44
N ILE A 269 9.63 -10.77 -17.55
CA ILE A 269 9.63 -9.34 -17.85
C ILE A 269 10.84 -8.73 -17.17
N GLY A 270 11.83 -8.32 -17.96
CA GLY A 270 13.08 -7.76 -17.49
C GLY A 270 12.85 -6.49 -16.66
N ALA A 271 13.63 -6.36 -15.62
CA ALA A 271 13.62 -5.17 -14.77
C ALA A 271 14.02 -3.94 -15.59
N GLN A 272 13.14 -2.94 -15.65
CA GLN A 272 13.35 -1.71 -16.43
C GLN A 272 14.21 -0.67 -15.68
N SER A 273 14.51 -0.94 -14.44
CA SER A 273 15.48 -0.30 -13.57
C SER A 273 16.34 -1.40 -12.93
N SER A 274 16.75 -1.28 -11.65
CA SER A 274 17.64 -2.28 -11.05
C SER A 274 16.91 -3.50 -10.51
N TYR A 275 15.83 -3.29 -9.75
CA TYR A 275 15.19 -4.33 -8.93
C TYR A 275 13.70 -4.42 -9.20
N PRO A 276 13.13 -5.62 -9.50
CA PRO A 276 11.69 -5.86 -9.43
C PRO A 276 11.13 -5.45 -8.06
N HIS A 277 10.01 -4.73 -8.04
CA HIS A 277 9.52 -4.18 -6.78
C HIS A 277 8.01 -4.30 -6.60
N PHE A 278 7.25 -4.31 -7.70
CA PHE A 278 5.80 -4.36 -7.65
C PHE A 278 5.22 -4.87 -8.96
N CYS A 279 4.13 -5.62 -8.88
CA CYS A 279 3.37 -6.07 -10.05
C CYS A 279 1.86 -6.10 -9.76
N LEU A 280 1.05 -5.77 -10.77
CA LEU A 280 -0.41 -5.71 -10.65
C LEU A 280 -1.10 -5.92 -12.00
N PHE A 281 -2.14 -6.77 -12.03
CA PHE A 281 -3.04 -6.86 -13.18
C PHE A 281 -4.10 -5.75 -13.17
N SER A 282 -4.46 -5.25 -14.36
CA SER A 282 -5.58 -4.32 -14.53
C SER A 282 -6.91 -4.96 -14.11
N ALA A 283 -7.88 -4.13 -13.71
CA ALA A 283 -9.17 -4.63 -13.24
C ALA A 283 -9.95 -5.45 -14.29
N ASP A 284 -9.74 -5.19 -15.56
CA ASP A 284 -10.31 -5.96 -16.67
C ASP A 284 -9.41 -7.10 -17.17
N ASP A 285 -8.28 -7.29 -16.50
CA ASP A 285 -7.31 -8.38 -16.77
C ASP A 285 -6.67 -8.32 -18.16
N THR A 286 -6.64 -7.14 -18.81
CA THR A 286 -6.08 -6.97 -20.16
C THR A 286 -4.62 -6.56 -20.17
N GLN A 287 -4.12 -6.00 -19.06
CA GLN A 287 -2.74 -5.53 -18.93
C GLN A 287 -2.17 -5.94 -17.57
N LEU A 288 -0.91 -6.31 -17.56
CA LEU A 288 -0.08 -6.42 -16.37
C LEU A 288 0.84 -5.21 -16.31
N ILE A 289 0.94 -4.56 -15.16
CA ILE A 289 2.02 -3.62 -14.88
C ILE A 289 3.08 -4.24 -13.99
N THR A 290 4.34 -3.90 -14.26
CA THR A 290 5.49 -4.21 -13.41
C THR A 290 6.27 -2.94 -13.12
N ASN A 291 6.73 -2.80 -11.89
CA ASN A 291 7.62 -1.73 -11.48
C ASN A 291 8.96 -2.31 -11.06
N SER A 292 10.02 -1.71 -11.54
CA SER A 292 11.38 -1.94 -11.04
C SER A 292 11.98 -0.61 -10.59
N CYS A 293 12.81 -0.66 -9.57
CA CYS A 293 13.32 0.55 -8.94
C CYS A 293 14.83 0.51 -8.74
N HIS A 294 15.40 1.72 -8.55
CA HIS A 294 16.76 1.94 -8.06
C HIS A 294 16.71 3.02 -7.00
N PHE A 295 16.95 2.65 -5.72
CA PHE A 295 16.76 3.52 -4.56
C PHE A 295 15.35 4.15 -4.49
N TYR A 296 15.21 5.43 -4.82
CA TYR A 296 13.96 6.20 -4.67
C TYR A 296 13.13 6.32 -5.94
N ASN A 297 13.72 6.02 -7.10
CA ASN A 297 13.08 6.13 -8.40
C ASN A 297 12.83 4.76 -8.99
N GLY A 298 11.93 4.68 -9.94
CA GLY A 298 11.64 3.43 -10.63
C GLY A 298 10.95 3.66 -11.96
N VAL A 299 10.82 2.59 -12.71
CA VAL A 299 10.14 2.54 -13.99
C VAL A 299 9.00 1.53 -13.92
N THR A 300 7.81 1.98 -14.27
CA THR A 300 6.62 1.14 -14.39
C THR A 300 6.27 0.98 -15.86
N ILE A 301 6.16 -0.26 -16.31
CA ILE A 301 5.69 -0.61 -17.65
C ILE A 301 4.40 -1.40 -17.60
N GLY A 302 3.62 -1.36 -18.68
CA GLY A 302 2.41 -2.14 -18.88
C GLY A 302 2.58 -3.10 -20.06
N VAL A 303 2.35 -4.38 -19.86
CA VAL A 303 2.42 -5.41 -20.86
C VAL A 303 1.03 -5.97 -21.14
N ASP A 304 0.65 -6.06 -22.43
CA ASP A 304 -0.63 -6.64 -22.83
C ASP A 304 -0.68 -8.13 -22.45
N ARG A 305 -1.74 -8.53 -21.76
CA ARG A 305 -1.94 -9.92 -21.34
C ARG A 305 -1.94 -10.92 -22.51
N ALA A 306 -2.39 -10.50 -23.69
CA ALA A 306 -2.38 -11.39 -24.86
C ALA A 306 -0.96 -11.80 -25.28
N LEU A 307 0.03 -10.96 -24.98
CA LEU A 307 1.45 -11.26 -25.22
C LEU A 307 1.99 -12.22 -24.14
N LEU A 308 1.61 -12.04 -22.89
CA LEU A 308 2.06 -12.88 -21.76
C LEU A 308 1.74 -14.36 -21.98
N LYS A 309 0.56 -14.67 -22.50
CA LYS A 309 0.11 -16.05 -22.79
C LYS A 309 0.97 -16.79 -23.84
N ARG A 310 1.86 -16.10 -24.54
CA ARG A 310 2.76 -16.66 -25.56
C ARG A 310 4.17 -16.95 -25.03
N GLY A 311 4.40 -16.78 -23.71
CA GLY A 311 5.72 -16.92 -23.12
C GLY A 311 6.66 -15.81 -23.57
N LEU A 312 6.16 -14.57 -23.59
CA LEU A 312 6.93 -13.40 -24.00
C LEU A 312 8.06 -13.12 -23.01
N GLU A 313 9.24 -12.89 -23.55
CA GLU A 313 10.33 -12.26 -22.81
C GLU A 313 10.37 -10.78 -23.19
N VAL A 314 10.22 -9.90 -22.19
CA VAL A 314 10.30 -8.45 -22.35
C VAL A 314 11.69 -8.01 -21.92
N GLY A 315 12.45 -7.46 -22.87
CA GLY A 315 13.79 -6.90 -22.59
C GLY A 315 13.75 -5.59 -21.83
N PHE A 316 14.92 -5.02 -21.61
CA PHE A 316 15.07 -3.72 -20.94
C PHE A 316 14.48 -2.58 -21.77
N TYR A 317 14.00 -1.55 -21.08
CA TYR A 317 13.55 -0.31 -21.69
C TYR A 317 14.73 0.41 -22.35
N ASP A 318 14.61 0.64 -23.65
CA ASP A 318 15.53 1.48 -24.41
C ASP A 318 14.79 2.73 -24.87
N PRO A 319 15.10 3.91 -24.29
CA PRO A 319 14.45 5.16 -24.69
C PRO A 319 14.72 5.55 -26.14
N ASP A 320 15.78 4.99 -26.75
CA ASP A 320 16.19 5.22 -28.14
C ASP A 320 15.72 4.07 -29.07
N GLY A 321 15.10 3.02 -28.53
CA GLY A 321 14.84 1.72 -29.20
C GLY A 321 13.68 1.70 -30.20
N GLY A 322 12.99 2.80 -30.46
CA GLY A 322 11.94 2.90 -31.49
C GLY A 322 10.65 2.13 -31.17
N ASP A 323 9.80 1.91 -32.19
CA ASP A 323 8.43 1.38 -32.06
C ASP A 323 8.30 -0.14 -31.82
N GLU A 324 9.39 -0.88 -31.62
CA GLU A 324 9.35 -2.34 -31.43
C GLU A 324 9.18 -2.80 -29.97
N GLN A 325 8.87 -1.91 -29.06
CA GLN A 325 8.70 -2.26 -27.64
C GLN A 325 7.36 -2.96 -27.41
N ASN A 326 7.41 -4.14 -26.81
CA ASN A 326 6.22 -4.95 -26.47
C ASN A 326 5.55 -4.51 -25.17
N PHE A 327 5.73 -3.26 -24.76
CA PHE A 327 5.17 -2.69 -23.53
C PHE A 327 4.85 -1.20 -23.69
N THR A 328 4.03 -0.70 -22.80
CA THR A 328 3.71 0.73 -22.65
C THR A 328 4.43 1.29 -21.44
N LEU A 329 5.15 2.41 -21.56
CA LEU A 329 5.68 3.13 -20.41
C LEU A 329 4.50 3.75 -19.61
N ILE A 330 4.36 3.37 -18.35
CA ILE A 330 3.30 3.86 -17.46
C ILE A 330 3.81 5.04 -16.63
N ASP A 331 4.96 4.90 -15.99
CA ASP A 331 5.61 5.97 -15.21
C ASP A 331 7.12 5.69 -15.13
N ASP A 332 7.94 6.75 -15.20
CA ASP A 332 9.40 6.68 -15.23
C ASP A 332 10.08 7.30 -14.01
N ALA A 333 9.34 7.55 -12.94
CA ALA A 333 9.86 8.25 -11.76
C ALA A 333 9.49 7.61 -10.43
N MET A 334 8.48 6.73 -10.40
CA MET A 334 7.96 6.16 -9.14
C MET A 334 8.66 4.89 -8.73
N ARG A 335 9.11 4.80 -7.48
CA ARG A 335 9.26 3.53 -6.78
C ARG A 335 7.90 3.18 -6.17
N VAL A 336 7.22 2.19 -6.76
CA VAL A 336 5.88 1.78 -6.34
C VAL A 336 5.97 0.74 -5.24
N TYR A 337 5.27 0.97 -4.13
CA TYR A 337 5.18 0.04 -3.01
C TYR A 337 3.82 -0.64 -2.92
N ALA A 338 2.76 0.05 -3.34
CA ALA A 338 1.41 -0.50 -3.34
C ALA A 338 0.59 0.09 -4.49
N GLY A 339 -0.46 -0.60 -4.90
CA GLY A 339 -1.34 -0.10 -5.94
C GLY A 339 -2.65 -0.85 -6.02
N VAL A 340 -3.62 -0.18 -6.62
CA VAL A 340 -4.92 -0.76 -6.96
C VAL A 340 -5.28 -0.44 -8.39
N ALA A 341 -5.98 -1.35 -9.04
CA ALA A 341 -6.52 -1.15 -10.38
C ALA A 341 -7.99 -0.76 -10.30
N THR A 342 -8.34 0.35 -10.91
CA THR A 342 -9.73 0.69 -11.25
C THR A 342 -10.07 0.16 -12.63
N ARG A 343 -11.31 0.35 -13.08
CA ARG A 343 -11.69 -0.04 -14.43
C ARG A 343 -10.83 0.62 -15.52
N ASP A 344 -10.48 1.90 -15.32
CA ASP A 344 -9.94 2.75 -16.37
C ASP A 344 -8.48 3.17 -16.17
N PHE A 345 -7.94 3.02 -14.95
CA PHE A 345 -6.59 3.47 -14.59
C PHE A 345 -6.08 2.75 -13.34
N TYR A 346 -4.81 2.91 -13.07
CA TYR A 346 -4.15 2.47 -11.83
C TYR A 346 -4.05 3.63 -10.84
N ILE A 347 -4.11 3.33 -9.55
CA ILE A 347 -3.69 4.23 -8.48
C ILE A 347 -2.49 3.58 -7.82
N LEU A 348 -1.33 4.23 -7.91
CA LEU A 348 -0.05 3.73 -7.44
C LEU A 348 0.48 4.60 -6.31
N GLY A 349 0.93 3.96 -5.24
CA GLY A 349 1.51 4.60 -4.07
C GLY A 349 3.03 4.50 -4.05
N ASP A 350 3.71 5.61 -3.76
CA ASP A 350 5.17 5.69 -3.87
C ASP A 350 5.91 5.84 -2.53
N ALA A 351 7.24 5.77 -2.62
CA ALA A 351 8.17 5.95 -1.51
C ALA A 351 8.08 7.33 -0.85
N TYR A 352 7.64 8.34 -1.59
CA TYR A 352 7.60 9.73 -1.13
C TYR A 352 6.28 10.09 -0.43
N GLY A 353 5.31 9.17 -0.43
CA GLY A 353 4.00 9.39 0.18
C GLY A 353 2.97 9.99 -0.76
N TYR A 354 3.22 9.94 -2.06
CA TYR A 354 2.21 10.26 -3.06
C TYR A 354 1.44 9.02 -3.47
N ILE A 355 0.16 9.20 -3.73
CA ILE A 355 -0.64 8.32 -4.56
C ILE A 355 -0.91 9.03 -5.89
N LYS A 356 -0.73 8.32 -7.00
CA LYS A 356 -0.87 8.87 -8.35
C LYS A 356 -1.78 8.00 -9.18
N ALA A 357 -2.75 8.61 -9.87
CA ALA A 357 -3.54 7.91 -10.87
C ALA A 357 -2.88 8.05 -12.24
N VAL A 358 -2.69 6.91 -12.89
CA VAL A 358 -2.09 6.81 -14.21
C VAL A 358 -2.92 5.90 -15.10
N GLY A 359 -3.17 6.32 -16.33
CA GLY A 359 -3.89 5.53 -17.33
C GLY A 359 -3.07 4.32 -17.79
N LYS A 360 -3.74 3.34 -18.39
CA LYS A 360 -3.08 2.19 -19.03
C LYS A 360 -2.14 2.59 -20.18
N ASP A 361 -2.28 3.79 -20.67
CA ASP A 361 -1.45 4.45 -21.71
C ASP A 361 -0.34 5.34 -21.14
N GLY A 362 -0.11 5.34 -19.83
CA GLY A 362 0.87 6.18 -19.13
C GLY A 362 0.41 7.63 -18.91
N ARG A 363 -0.81 7.97 -19.29
CA ARG A 363 -1.33 9.33 -19.08
C ARG A 363 -1.51 9.62 -17.60
N LYS A 364 -0.82 10.66 -17.10
CA LYS A 364 -0.98 11.18 -15.72
C LYS A 364 -2.38 11.78 -15.57
N ILE A 365 -3.13 11.34 -14.53
CA ILE A 365 -4.50 11.77 -14.30
C ILE A 365 -4.55 12.74 -13.13
N TRP A 366 -4.07 12.31 -11.98
CA TRP A 366 -3.97 13.14 -10.77
C TRP A 366 -2.89 12.59 -9.82
N ARG A 367 -2.49 13.42 -8.88
CA ARG A 367 -1.68 13.05 -7.72
C ARG A 367 -2.27 13.60 -6.45
N HIS A 368 -2.01 12.93 -5.34
CA HIS A 368 -2.43 13.33 -4.01
C HIS A 368 -1.38 12.90 -2.99
N TYR A 369 -0.97 13.79 -2.12
CA TYR A 369 0.08 13.55 -1.13
C TYR A 369 -0.56 13.19 0.21
N LEU A 370 -0.18 12.07 0.78
CA LEU A 370 -0.62 11.59 2.08
C LEU A 370 0.49 11.69 3.14
N GLY A 371 1.74 11.70 2.68
CA GLY A 371 2.94 11.69 3.53
C GLY A 371 3.25 10.31 4.11
N GLY A 372 4.56 10.07 4.29
CA GLY A 372 5.05 8.73 4.62
C GLY A 372 5.00 7.78 3.43
N THR A 373 5.96 6.87 3.35
CA THR A 373 5.99 5.83 2.31
C THR A 373 4.69 5.02 2.34
N ILE A 374 4.06 4.87 1.19
CA ILE A 374 2.84 4.07 1.07
C ILE A 374 3.21 2.59 1.19
N LYS A 375 2.49 1.83 2.01
CA LYS A 375 2.79 0.40 2.24
C LYS A 375 1.68 -0.52 1.73
N SER A 376 0.43 -0.09 1.86
CA SER A 376 -0.72 -0.91 1.47
C SER A 376 -1.87 -0.08 0.93
N MET A 377 -2.68 -0.65 0.05
CA MET A 377 -3.83 0.02 -0.55
C MET A 377 -4.97 -0.94 -0.81
N ALA A 378 -6.19 -0.48 -0.57
CA ALA A 378 -7.40 -1.21 -0.95
C ALA A 378 -8.49 -0.25 -1.45
N LEU A 379 -9.26 -0.70 -2.44
CA LEU A 379 -10.38 0.03 -3.00
C LEU A 379 -11.69 -0.62 -2.53
N SER A 380 -12.67 0.19 -2.14
CA SER A 380 -14.02 -0.31 -1.88
C SER A 380 -14.61 -0.96 -3.13
N GLU A 381 -15.57 -1.84 -2.96
CA GLU A 381 -16.19 -2.60 -4.05
C GLU A 381 -16.80 -1.71 -5.13
N ASP A 382 -17.38 -0.58 -4.74
CA ASP A 382 -17.96 0.41 -5.65
C ASP A 382 -16.92 1.37 -6.27
N GLY A 383 -15.64 1.23 -5.89
CA GLY A 383 -14.54 2.06 -6.38
C GLY A 383 -14.54 3.51 -5.90
N ARG A 384 -15.34 3.87 -4.89
CA ARG A 384 -15.50 5.27 -4.44
C ARG A 384 -14.64 5.61 -3.22
N VAL A 385 -14.23 4.62 -2.46
CA VAL A 385 -13.40 4.80 -1.27
C VAL A 385 -12.08 4.07 -1.46
N LEU A 386 -11.00 4.81 -1.27
CA LEU A 386 -9.65 4.28 -1.24
C LEU A 386 -9.12 4.30 0.19
N PHE A 387 -8.65 3.16 0.65
CA PHE A 387 -7.91 3.01 1.89
C PHE A 387 -6.43 2.93 1.58
N VAL A 388 -5.60 3.67 2.33
CA VAL A 388 -4.16 3.73 2.11
C VAL A 388 -3.44 3.62 3.44
N GLY A 389 -2.59 2.61 3.56
CA GLY A 389 -1.72 2.38 4.70
C GLY A 389 -0.31 2.89 4.44
N THR A 390 0.39 3.33 5.48
CA THR A 390 1.75 3.84 5.41
C THR A 390 2.68 3.17 6.40
N TYR A 391 3.99 3.17 6.11
CA TYR A 391 5.06 2.83 7.05
C TYR A 391 5.12 3.77 8.27
N GLY A 392 4.39 4.86 8.25
CA GLY A 392 4.28 5.80 9.36
C GLY A 392 3.02 5.60 10.22
N GLY A 393 2.43 4.40 10.19
CA GLY A 393 1.33 4.00 11.07
C GLY A 393 0.01 4.72 10.81
N ARG A 394 -0.24 5.15 9.57
CA ARG A 394 -1.48 5.83 9.21
C ARG A 394 -2.29 5.02 8.24
N LEU A 395 -3.59 4.86 8.55
CA LEU A 395 -4.59 4.35 7.61
C LEU A 395 -5.49 5.52 7.21
N HIS A 396 -5.40 5.94 5.96
CA HIS A 396 -6.20 7.00 5.38
C HIS A 396 -7.45 6.44 4.72
N LYS A 397 -8.62 7.05 4.96
CA LYS A 397 -9.86 6.77 4.22
C LYS A 397 -10.16 7.95 3.32
N LEU A 398 -10.04 7.75 2.01
CA LEU A 398 -10.23 8.78 0.99
C LEU A 398 -11.51 8.53 0.20
N ARG A 399 -12.39 9.52 0.12
CA ARG A 399 -13.53 9.49 -0.80
C ARG A 399 -13.13 10.14 -2.12
N LEU A 400 -13.06 9.31 -3.16
CA LEU A 400 -12.66 9.72 -4.49
C LEU A 400 -13.76 10.59 -5.14
N GLY A 401 -13.35 11.71 -5.75
CA GLY A 401 -14.27 12.61 -6.44
C GLY A 401 -15.11 13.53 -5.53
N ALA A 402 -14.82 13.61 -4.22
CA ALA A 402 -15.67 14.29 -3.24
C ALA A 402 -15.20 15.70 -2.82
N GLY A 403 -14.24 16.28 -3.52
CA GLY A 403 -13.68 17.59 -3.19
C GLY A 403 -12.30 17.49 -2.55
N GLN A 404 -11.77 18.61 -2.09
CA GLN A 404 -10.48 18.71 -1.42
C GLN A 404 -10.64 19.40 -0.06
N ASP A 405 -9.79 19.03 0.88
CA ASP A 405 -9.62 19.76 2.14
C ASP A 405 -8.66 20.96 1.94
N SER A 406 -8.72 21.96 2.82
CA SER A 406 -7.93 23.19 2.72
C SER A 406 -6.41 22.97 2.74
N HIS A 407 -5.96 21.87 3.35
CA HIS A 407 -4.54 21.51 3.45
C HIS A 407 -4.12 20.42 2.45
N THR A 408 -4.93 20.15 1.42
CA THR A 408 -4.63 19.14 0.42
C THR A 408 -3.41 19.53 -0.41
N ILE A 409 -2.45 18.63 -0.50
CA ILE A 409 -1.32 18.71 -1.42
C ILE A 409 -1.59 17.75 -2.58
N GLY A 410 -1.66 18.32 -3.80
CA GLY A 410 -1.98 17.59 -5.02
C GLY A 410 -3.14 18.19 -5.80
N ASN A 411 -3.46 17.59 -6.94
CA ASN A 411 -4.53 18.02 -7.83
C ASN A 411 -5.70 17.01 -7.91
N GLY A 412 -5.66 15.95 -7.11
CA GLY A 412 -6.73 14.96 -7.00
C GLY A 412 -7.95 15.56 -6.31
N ASN A 413 -9.14 15.31 -6.88
CA ASN A 413 -10.42 15.76 -6.31
C ASN A 413 -10.91 14.75 -5.24
N HIS A 414 -10.15 14.59 -4.15
CA HIS A 414 -10.40 13.58 -3.13
C HIS A 414 -10.45 14.19 -1.76
N LYS A 415 -11.42 13.74 -0.96
CA LYS A 415 -11.58 14.14 0.43
C LYS A 415 -11.12 13.02 1.35
N GLU A 416 -10.20 13.32 2.25
CA GLU A 416 -9.89 12.42 3.34
C GLU A 416 -10.99 12.53 4.40
N GLU A 417 -11.80 11.48 4.56
CA GLU A 417 -12.88 11.46 5.55
C GLU A 417 -12.32 11.45 6.96
N PHE A 418 -11.34 10.59 7.18
CA PHE A 418 -10.53 10.53 8.40
C PHE A 418 -9.23 9.75 8.13
N ARG A 419 -8.33 9.82 9.09
CA ARG A 419 -7.20 8.88 9.20
C ARG A 419 -7.14 8.26 10.58
N LEU A 420 -6.70 7.03 10.62
CA LEU A 420 -6.34 6.35 11.85
C LEU A 420 -4.83 6.49 12.05
N ILE A 421 -4.40 6.57 13.29
CA ILE A 421 -3.00 6.56 13.70
C ILE A 421 -2.82 5.37 14.64
N ALA A 422 -2.12 4.34 14.16
CA ALA A 422 -1.79 3.16 14.95
C ALA A 422 -0.59 3.48 15.84
N PHE A 423 -0.83 3.62 17.14
CA PHE A 423 0.16 4.10 18.10
C PHE A 423 0.23 3.16 19.30
N GLU A 424 1.35 2.47 19.48
CA GLU A 424 1.53 1.45 20.53
C GLU A 424 0.34 0.47 20.56
N ASP A 425 -0.41 0.48 21.66
CA ASP A 425 -1.58 -0.35 21.93
C ASP A 425 -2.91 0.31 21.56
N LYS A 426 -2.87 1.51 20.94
CA LYS A 426 -4.06 2.31 20.64
C LYS A 426 -4.12 2.76 19.19
N ILE A 427 -5.34 2.87 18.70
CA ILE A 427 -5.62 3.51 17.43
C ILE A 427 -6.38 4.80 17.70
N TYR A 428 -5.80 5.92 17.29
CA TYR A 428 -6.43 7.23 17.34
C TYR A 428 -7.03 7.59 15.99
N ARG A 429 -8.21 8.19 16.01
CA ARG A 429 -8.87 8.74 14.83
C ARG A 429 -8.62 10.25 14.76
N TRP A 430 -8.19 10.71 13.58
CA TRP A 430 -8.00 12.13 13.27
C TRP A 430 -8.92 12.58 12.16
#